data_b81b6ba38d9506647d5dc7438d89378f
#
_entry.id   b81b6ba38d9506647d5dc7438d89378f
#
_cell.length_a   1.000
_cell.length_b   1.000
_cell.length_c   1.000
_cell.angle_alpha   90.00
_cell.angle_beta   90.00
_cell.angle_gamma   90.00
#
_symmetry.space_group_name_H-M   'P 1'
#
loop_
_entity.id
_entity.type
_entity.pdbx_description
1 polymer ?
#
loop_
_entity_poly.entity_id
_entity_poly.type
_entity_poly.pdbx_seq_one_letter_code
_entity_poly.pdbx_strand_id
1 'polypeptide(L)'
;MNRKVIMLGIAGDSAAGKTTLSKGIVDALGPDQVTAICCDHYHKYNRLQRKELGISALSPEGNYIDIMEQHFRLLREGQPILKPVYNHSTGDFDAPEYIKPTRYVIVEGLLPFHTRLMRLCFDVKVYLNPPEDLRHKWKIKRDTTKRGYTLEQVLVSLNGRKDLSPRYIEPQRALADMVVRFQPPEGRAEETGGHLNADLVLRPTIPHPDLTDILQYSGHGAEPALRLELGRYDGKPVDFLEISGNVTAENARKLEEIIQAHLPANSEVDLDRLGRYQSGLVEERSYPLALTQLLIAYHMITAGEAVFT
;
A
#
# COMPACT_ATOMS: atom_id res chain seq x y z
N MET A 1 -18.52 -1.59 -24.87
CA MET A 1 -18.71 -1.14 -23.48
C MET A 1 -17.33 -0.83 -22.89
N ASN A 2 -17.07 0.42 -22.48
CA ASN A 2 -15.83 0.74 -21.79
C ASN A 2 -15.84 0.01 -20.44
N ARG A 3 -14.94 -0.98 -20.24
CA ARG A 3 -14.77 -1.60 -18.93
C ARG A 3 -14.32 -0.52 -17.95
N LYS A 4 -15.02 -0.37 -16.85
CA LYS A 4 -14.64 0.55 -15.78
C LYS A 4 -13.27 0.12 -15.24
N VAL A 5 -12.31 1.05 -15.20
CA VAL A 5 -11.02 0.84 -14.54
C VAL A 5 -11.23 0.88 -13.02
N ILE A 6 -10.73 -0.12 -12.31
CA ILE A 6 -10.77 -0.18 -10.85
C ILE A 6 -9.47 0.38 -10.30
N MET A 7 -9.56 1.35 -9.39
CA MET A 7 -8.39 2.05 -8.88
C MET A 7 -8.19 1.83 -7.38
N LEU A 8 -6.99 1.37 -7.02
CA LEU A 8 -6.48 1.29 -5.65
C LEU A 8 -5.48 2.42 -5.41
N GLY A 9 -5.69 3.18 -4.36
CA GLY A 9 -4.71 4.12 -3.84
C GLY A 9 -4.02 3.59 -2.59
N ILE A 10 -2.68 3.68 -2.52
CA ILE A 10 -1.89 3.30 -1.35
C ILE A 10 -1.05 4.49 -0.90
N ALA A 11 -1.41 5.06 0.24
CA ALA A 11 -0.68 6.16 0.86
C ALA A 11 0.16 5.68 2.06
N GLY A 12 1.10 6.48 2.46
CA GLY A 12 1.95 6.25 3.64
C GLY A 12 3.30 6.92 3.49
N ASP A 13 4.02 7.07 4.58
CA ASP A 13 5.33 7.72 4.56
C ASP A 13 6.38 6.89 3.80
N SER A 14 7.52 7.49 3.55
CA SER A 14 8.64 6.82 2.90
C SER A 14 9.12 5.62 3.72
N ALA A 15 9.33 4.50 3.03
CA ALA A 15 9.69 3.20 3.62
C ALA A 15 8.59 2.56 4.49
N ALA A 16 7.33 2.93 4.32
CA ALA A 16 6.22 2.27 5.01
C ALA A 16 5.85 0.87 4.44
N GLY A 17 6.51 0.40 3.37
CA GLY A 17 6.21 -0.89 2.75
C GLY A 17 5.23 -0.83 1.56
N LYS A 18 4.87 0.36 1.07
CA LYS A 18 3.90 0.55 -0.03
C LYS A 18 4.22 -0.29 -1.27
N THR A 19 5.46 -0.21 -1.75
CA THR A 19 5.90 -0.95 -2.94
C THR A 19 5.88 -2.47 -2.74
N THR A 20 6.17 -2.96 -1.52
CA THR A 20 6.06 -4.39 -1.20
C THR A 20 4.60 -4.84 -1.21
N LEU A 21 3.71 -4.02 -0.62
CA LEU A 21 2.28 -4.31 -0.61
C LEU A 21 1.71 -4.31 -2.03
N SER A 22 1.97 -3.24 -2.81
CA SER A 22 1.46 -3.10 -4.19
C SER A 22 1.99 -4.19 -5.11
N LYS A 23 3.29 -4.51 -5.02
CA LYS A 23 3.92 -5.54 -5.87
C LYS A 23 3.25 -6.90 -5.72
N GLY A 24 3.01 -7.38 -4.49
CA GLY A 24 2.36 -8.66 -4.28
C GLY A 24 0.92 -8.70 -4.81
N ILE A 25 0.18 -7.57 -4.73
CA ILE A 25 -1.16 -7.48 -5.33
C ILE A 25 -1.06 -7.51 -6.88
N VAL A 26 -0.10 -6.81 -7.47
CA VAL A 26 0.15 -6.85 -8.93
C VAL A 26 0.47 -8.27 -9.37
N ASP A 27 1.41 -8.92 -8.68
CA ASP A 27 1.85 -10.28 -9.02
C ASP A 27 0.70 -11.29 -8.91
N ALA A 28 -0.17 -11.15 -7.90
CA ALA A 28 -1.30 -12.05 -7.65
C ALA A 28 -2.50 -11.84 -8.60
N LEU A 29 -2.78 -10.59 -9.00
CA LEU A 29 -3.84 -10.27 -9.97
C LEU A 29 -3.40 -10.48 -11.43
N GLY A 30 -2.10 -10.69 -11.65
CA GLY A 30 -1.47 -10.80 -12.97
C GLY A 30 -0.95 -9.45 -13.49
N PRO A 31 0.35 -9.34 -13.79
CA PRO A 31 0.98 -8.09 -14.24
C PRO A 31 0.32 -7.48 -15.49
N ASP A 32 -0.24 -8.31 -16.36
CA ASP A 32 -0.94 -7.87 -17.58
C ASP A 32 -2.32 -7.24 -17.28
N GLN A 33 -2.86 -7.45 -16.08
CA GLN A 33 -4.15 -6.91 -15.65
C GLN A 33 -4.01 -5.64 -14.80
N VAL A 34 -2.79 -5.29 -14.38
CA VAL A 34 -2.54 -4.21 -13.43
C VAL A 34 -1.57 -3.18 -13.98
N THR A 35 -1.98 -1.91 -14.00
CA THR A 35 -1.11 -0.77 -14.24
C THR A 35 -0.68 -0.18 -12.90
N ALA A 36 0.62 -0.19 -12.59
CA ALA A 36 1.16 0.36 -11.35
C ALA A 36 1.76 1.76 -11.58
N ILE A 37 1.36 2.72 -10.76
CA ILE A 37 1.82 4.12 -10.81
C ILE A 37 2.43 4.50 -9.46
N CYS A 38 3.69 4.95 -9.48
CA CYS A 38 4.35 5.53 -8.30
C CYS A 38 4.29 7.06 -8.35
N CYS A 39 3.76 7.69 -7.30
CA CYS A 39 3.66 9.16 -7.20
C CYS A 39 5.03 9.84 -7.11
N ASP A 40 6.09 9.14 -6.72
CA ASP A 40 7.43 9.71 -6.67
C ASP A 40 7.95 10.12 -8.07
N HIS A 41 7.33 9.61 -9.14
CA HIS A 41 7.63 10.06 -10.51
C HIS A 41 7.15 11.48 -10.81
N TYR A 42 6.23 12.02 -10.01
CA TYR A 42 5.64 13.35 -10.20
C TYR A 42 6.37 14.46 -9.44
N HIS A 43 7.64 14.25 -9.05
CA HIS A 43 8.44 15.33 -8.51
C HIS A 43 8.56 16.47 -9.51
N LYS A 44 8.46 17.71 -9.02
CA LYS A 44 8.53 18.93 -9.82
C LYS A 44 9.97 19.38 -10.07
N TYR A 45 10.86 19.04 -9.16
CA TYR A 45 12.26 19.43 -9.16
C TYR A 45 13.16 18.22 -9.02
N ASN A 46 14.31 18.22 -9.69
CA ASN A 46 15.34 17.21 -9.50
C ASN A 46 16.01 17.34 -8.11
N ARG A 47 16.89 16.40 -7.77
CA ARG A 47 17.51 16.34 -6.44
C ARG A 47 18.31 17.59 -6.09
N LEU A 48 19.05 18.16 -7.05
CA LEU A 48 19.86 19.36 -6.84
C LEU A 48 18.96 20.59 -6.65
N GLN A 49 17.98 20.78 -7.52
CA GLN A 49 17.03 21.89 -7.43
C GLN A 49 16.26 21.87 -6.11
N ARG A 50 15.80 20.68 -5.64
CA ARG A 50 15.14 20.59 -4.32
C ARG A 50 16.04 21.04 -3.18
N LYS A 51 17.33 20.68 -3.24
CA LYS A 51 18.32 21.08 -2.24
C LYS A 51 18.53 22.59 -2.24
N GLU A 52 18.69 23.20 -3.42
CA GLU A 52 18.90 24.63 -3.59
C GLU A 52 17.69 25.45 -3.14
N LEU A 53 16.48 24.98 -3.47
CA LEU A 53 15.22 25.64 -3.13
C LEU A 53 14.74 25.35 -1.69
N GLY A 54 15.38 24.43 -0.97
CA GLY A 54 14.92 24.00 0.35
C GLY A 54 13.56 23.28 0.33
N ILE A 55 13.13 22.73 -0.84
CA ILE A 55 11.83 22.10 -1.01
C ILE A 55 11.94 20.60 -0.77
N SER A 56 11.07 20.08 0.09
CA SER A 56 10.98 18.64 0.37
C SER A 56 10.12 17.91 -0.66
N ALA A 57 10.48 16.65 -0.96
CA ALA A 57 9.64 15.73 -1.72
C ALA A 57 8.30 15.39 -1.02
N LEU A 58 8.17 15.65 0.29
CA LEU A 58 6.93 15.46 1.05
C LEU A 58 5.96 16.62 0.88
N SER A 59 6.46 17.79 0.50
CA SER A 59 5.62 18.98 0.29
C SER A 59 4.85 18.86 -1.02
N PRO A 60 3.56 19.23 -1.06
CA PRO A 60 2.80 19.35 -2.31
C PRO A 60 3.47 20.29 -3.32
N GLU A 61 4.16 21.34 -2.85
CA GLU A 61 4.89 22.30 -3.69
C GLU A 61 6.03 21.66 -4.49
N GLY A 62 6.61 20.57 -3.95
CA GLY A 62 7.68 19.78 -4.58
C GLY A 62 7.19 18.78 -5.63
N ASN A 63 5.86 18.70 -5.85
CA ASN A 63 5.23 17.70 -6.71
C ASN A 63 4.23 18.34 -7.68
N TYR A 64 4.05 17.75 -8.84
CA TYR A 64 3.04 18.13 -9.84
C TYR A 64 1.66 17.58 -9.41
N ILE A 65 1.05 18.17 -8.37
CA ILE A 65 -0.25 17.75 -7.84
C ILE A 65 -1.36 17.86 -8.88
N ASP A 66 -1.37 18.94 -9.65
CA ASP A 66 -2.31 19.21 -10.74
C ASP A 66 -2.23 18.16 -11.87
N ILE A 67 -1.01 17.76 -12.25
CA ILE A 67 -0.78 16.70 -13.24
C ILE A 67 -1.19 15.35 -12.67
N MET A 68 -0.87 15.03 -11.40
CA MET A 68 -1.34 13.81 -10.76
C MET A 68 -2.87 13.72 -10.75
N GLU A 69 -3.54 14.80 -10.39
CA GLU A 69 -5.01 14.86 -10.36
C GLU A 69 -5.59 14.61 -11.77
N GLN A 70 -5.05 15.28 -12.78
CA GLN A 70 -5.46 15.07 -14.17
C GLN A 70 -5.22 13.62 -14.62
N HIS A 71 -4.04 13.07 -14.35
CA HIS A 71 -3.68 11.72 -14.75
C HIS A 71 -4.53 10.66 -14.06
N PHE A 72 -4.84 10.81 -12.77
CA PHE A 72 -5.71 9.86 -12.06
C PHE A 72 -7.11 9.86 -12.65
N ARG A 73 -7.64 11.02 -13.02
CA ARG A 73 -8.94 11.11 -13.70
C ARG A 73 -8.91 10.44 -15.07
N LEU A 74 -7.89 10.72 -15.90
CA LEU A 74 -7.74 10.08 -17.21
C LEU A 74 -7.64 8.57 -17.11
N LEU A 75 -6.81 8.06 -16.20
CA LEU A 75 -6.69 6.63 -15.93
C LEU A 75 -8.02 6.01 -15.51
N ARG A 76 -8.78 6.69 -14.63
CA ARG A 76 -10.12 6.27 -14.20
C ARG A 76 -11.10 6.15 -15.37
N GLU A 77 -10.99 7.04 -16.34
CA GLU A 77 -11.80 7.07 -17.56
C GLU A 77 -11.29 6.09 -18.64
N GLY A 78 -10.24 5.31 -18.36
CA GLY A 78 -9.63 4.37 -19.30
C GLY A 78 -8.78 5.06 -20.36
N GLN A 79 -8.41 6.33 -20.15
CA GLN A 79 -7.61 7.12 -21.06
C GLN A 79 -6.11 6.97 -20.77
N PRO A 80 -5.26 6.95 -21.81
CA PRO A 80 -3.82 6.89 -21.62
C PRO A 80 -3.26 8.23 -21.11
N ILE A 81 -2.10 8.14 -20.50
CA ILE A 81 -1.33 9.30 -20.00
C ILE A 81 0.10 9.27 -20.47
N LEU A 82 0.75 10.42 -20.49
CA LEU A 82 2.20 10.55 -20.65
C LEU A 82 2.79 10.84 -19.25
N LYS A 83 3.15 9.75 -18.53
CA LYS A 83 3.62 9.80 -17.14
C LYS A 83 5.05 10.36 -17.07
N PRO A 84 5.35 11.36 -16.22
CA PRO A 84 6.72 11.75 -15.93
C PRO A 84 7.49 10.59 -15.29
N VAL A 85 8.81 10.59 -15.43
CA VAL A 85 9.68 9.57 -14.83
C VAL A 85 10.80 10.25 -14.07
N TYR A 86 10.81 10.04 -12.73
CA TYR A 86 11.91 10.47 -11.88
C TYR A 86 12.82 9.28 -11.57
N ASN A 87 14.10 9.43 -11.88
CA ASN A 87 15.10 8.41 -11.64
C ASN A 87 15.78 8.62 -10.27
N HIS A 88 15.50 7.74 -9.33
CA HIS A 88 16.06 7.82 -7.98
C HIS A 88 17.58 7.60 -7.92
N SER A 89 18.17 6.90 -8.88
CA SER A 89 19.61 6.64 -8.90
C SER A 89 20.41 7.89 -9.30
N THR A 90 19.97 8.57 -10.36
CA THR A 90 20.58 9.83 -10.83
C THR A 90 20.07 11.04 -10.01
N GLY A 91 18.84 10.98 -9.52
CA GLY A 91 18.16 12.10 -8.87
C GLY A 91 17.62 13.14 -9.86
N ASP A 92 17.39 12.74 -11.10
CA ASP A 92 16.95 13.57 -12.21
C ASP A 92 15.76 12.92 -12.95
N PHE A 93 15.31 13.50 -14.04
CA PHE A 93 14.19 13.03 -14.84
C PHE A 93 14.68 12.26 -16.06
N ASP A 94 14.00 11.16 -16.35
CA ASP A 94 14.13 10.42 -17.62
C ASP A 94 13.00 10.83 -18.58
N ALA A 95 13.02 10.28 -19.81
CA ALA A 95 11.95 10.51 -20.77
C ALA A 95 10.60 10.03 -20.22
N PRO A 96 9.50 10.78 -20.47
CA PRO A 96 8.18 10.37 -20.01
C PRO A 96 7.73 9.05 -20.66
N GLU A 97 6.93 8.27 -19.94
CA GLU A 97 6.39 6.99 -20.40
C GLU A 97 4.92 7.11 -20.81
N TYR A 98 4.59 6.53 -21.97
CA TYR A 98 3.20 6.38 -22.38
C TYR A 98 2.56 5.20 -21.68
N ILE A 99 1.57 5.46 -20.83
CA ILE A 99 0.87 4.47 -20.02
C ILE A 99 -0.58 4.38 -20.47
N LYS A 100 -1.00 3.17 -20.87
CA LYS A 100 -2.41 2.84 -21.12
C LYS A 100 -2.94 2.05 -19.92
N PRO A 101 -4.04 2.47 -19.27
CA PRO A 101 -4.56 1.74 -18.13
C PRO A 101 -5.10 0.36 -18.52
N THR A 102 -4.90 -0.61 -17.65
CA THR A 102 -5.47 -1.95 -17.70
C THR A 102 -6.74 -2.03 -16.86
N ARG A 103 -7.25 -3.24 -16.58
CA ARG A 103 -8.45 -3.46 -15.76
C ARG A 103 -8.30 -2.84 -14.36
N TYR A 104 -7.12 -3.02 -13.74
CA TYR A 104 -6.79 -2.50 -12.43
C TYR A 104 -5.69 -1.44 -12.54
N VAL A 105 -5.80 -0.38 -11.76
CA VAL A 105 -4.75 0.63 -11.62
C VAL A 105 -4.41 0.76 -10.13
N ILE A 106 -3.16 0.57 -9.80
CA ILE A 106 -2.64 0.76 -8.43
C ILE A 106 -1.77 2.01 -8.42
N VAL A 107 -2.14 2.97 -7.59
CA VAL A 107 -1.37 4.20 -7.39
C VAL A 107 -0.79 4.19 -5.98
N GLU A 108 0.53 4.24 -5.86
CA GLU A 108 1.19 4.30 -4.57
C GLU A 108 2.03 5.57 -4.41
N GLY A 109 2.12 6.11 -3.19
CA GLY A 109 3.01 7.24 -2.96
C GLY A 109 2.82 7.97 -1.64
N LEU A 110 3.39 9.19 -1.61
CA LEU A 110 3.33 10.06 -0.44
C LEU A 110 2.01 10.86 -0.38
N LEU A 111 1.47 11.27 -1.53
CA LEU A 111 0.38 12.25 -1.63
C LEU A 111 -0.81 11.80 -2.51
N PRO A 112 -1.13 10.48 -2.67
CA PRO A 112 -2.20 10.07 -3.59
C PRO A 112 -3.59 10.55 -3.14
N PHE A 113 -3.79 10.90 -1.86
CA PHE A 113 -5.07 11.36 -1.32
C PHE A 113 -5.08 12.86 -1.01
N HIS A 114 -4.10 13.62 -1.53
CA HIS A 114 -3.93 15.02 -1.17
C HIS A 114 -5.15 15.87 -1.52
N THR A 115 -5.64 15.82 -2.75
CA THR A 115 -6.84 16.57 -3.14
C THR A 115 -8.11 15.72 -3.06
N ARG A 116 -9.26 16.40 -2.97
CA ARG A 116 -10.56 15.72 -3.02
C ARG A 116 -10.77 15.02 -4.36
N LEU A 117 -10.38 15.65 -5.47
CA LEU A 117 -10.58 15.10 -6.81
C LEU A 117 -9.73 13.85 -7.03
N MET A 118 -8.47 13.83 -6.53
CA MET A 118 -7.66 12.62 -6.55
C MET A 118 -8.32 11.48 -5.79
N ARG A 119 -8.87 11.74 -4.59
CA ARG A 119 -9.55 10.70 -3.77
C ARG A 119 -10.77 10.10 -4.44
N LEU A 120 -11.52 10.91 -5.19
CA LEU A 120 -12.71 10.45 -5.92
C LEU A 120 -12.38 9.48 -7.08
N CYS A 121 -11.12 9.40 -7.49
CA CYS A 121 -10.68 8.44 -8.51
C CYS A 121 -10.53 7.01 -7.99
N PHE A 122 -10.36 6.81 -6.67
CA PHE A 122 -10.09 5.50 -6.09
C PHE A 122 -11.37 4.80 -5.62
N ASP A 123 -11.48 3.51 -5.96
CA ASP A 123 -12.51 2.62 -5.42
C ASP A 123 -12.11 2.10 -4.02
N VAL A 124 -10.79 1.89 -3.81
CA VAL A 124 -10.22 1.42 -2.55
C VAL A 124 -9.05 2.31 -2.17
N LYS A 125 -9.01 2.76 -0.91
CA LYS A 125 -7.96 3.62 -0.36
C LYS A 125 -7.32 2.95 0.86
N VAL A 126 -6.03 2.68 0.79
CA VAL A 126 -5.25 2.05 1.86
C VAL A 126 -4.17 3.01 2.37
N TYR A 127 -4.02 3.10 3.68
CA TYR A 127 -2.92 3.84 4.30
C TYR A 127 -2.02 2.90 5.10
N LEU A 128 -0.70 2.90 4.81
CA LEU A 128 0.29 2.13 5.56
C LEU A 128 0.87 2.95 6.69
N ASN A 129 0.75 2.44 7.92
CA ASN A 129 1.12 3.11 9.16
C ASN A 129 1.99 2.22 10.09
N PRO A 130 3.13 1.69 9.64
CA PRO A 130 4.01 0.94 10.53
C PRO A 130 4.56 1.83 11.66
N PRO A 131 5.00 1.26 12.81
CA PRO A 131 5.69 2.00 13.86
C PRO A 131 6.87 2.81 13.31
N GLU A 132 7.07 4.00 13.85
CA GLU A 132 8.07 4.95 13.32
C GLU A 132 9.49 4.40 13.42
N ASP A 133 9.82 3.75 14.52
CA ASP A 133 11.13 3.12 14.75
C ASP A 133 11.41 2.01 13.73
N LEU A 134 10.43 1.14 13.44
CA LEU A 134 10.55 0.11 12.42
C LEU A 134 10.71 0.72 11.02
N ARG A 135 9.90 1.73 10.71
CA ARG A 135 9.98 2.46 9.43
C ARG A 135 11.33 3.14 9.24
N HIS A 136 11.91 3.72 10.31
CA HIS A 136 13.24 4.31 10.29
C HIS A 136 14.33 3.27 9.98
N LYS A 137 14.28 2.09 10.62
CA LYS A 137 15.20 0.98 10.33
C LYS A 137 15.10 0.53 8.88
N TRP A 138 13.89 0.35 8.37
CA TRP A 138 13.67 0.02 6.95
C TRP A 138 14.19 1.11 6.01
N LYS A 139 13.97 2.37 6.33
CA LYS A 139 14.48 3.49 5.54
C LYS A 139 16.00 3.53 5.52
N ILE A 140 16.66 3.40 6.67
CA ILE A 140 18.10 3.34 6.76
C ILE A 140 18.63 2.19 5.91
N LYS A 141 18.13 0.97 6.12
CA LYS A 141 18.54 -0.22 5.36
C LYS A 141 18.39 -0.01 3.85
N ARG A 142 17.22 0.43 3.39
CA ARG A 142 16.93 0.65 1.97
C ARG A 142 17.83 1.71 1.36
N ASP A 143 17.93 2.87 1.99
CA ASP A 143 18.59 4.03 1.40
C ASP A 143 20.12 3.85 1.39
N THR A 144 20.69 3.15 2.39
CA THR A 144 22.13 2.84 2.41
C THR A 144 22.51 1.69 1.46
N THR A 145 21.65 0.67 1.27
CA THR A 145 21.98 -0.50 0.44
C THR A 145 21.58 -0.35 -1.03
N LYS A 146 20.43 0.32 -1.31
CA LYS A 146 19.86 0.36 -2.67
C LYS A 146 19.96 1.74 -3.35
N ARG A 147 20.11 2.83 -2.57
CA ARG A 147 20.07 4.20 -3.09
C ARG A 147 21.41 4.94 -2.97
N GLY A 148 22.43 4.31 -2.40
CA GLY A 148 23.78 4.86 -2.29
C GLY A 148 23.93 6.03 -1.32
N TYR A 149 22.97 6.26 -0.38
CA TYR A 149 23.10 7.29 0.63
C TYR A 149 23.98 6.82 1.80
N THR A 150 24.70 7.75 2.42
CA THR A 150 25.37 7.48 3.70
C THR A 150 24.36 7.47 4.84
N LEU A 151 24.69 6.81 5.95
CA LEU A 151 23.85 6.81 7.15
C LEU A 151 23.54 8.24 7.63
N GLU A 152 24.54 9.12 7.62
CA GLU A 152 24.38 10.52 8.01
C GLU A 152 23.37 11.26 7.14
N GLN A 153 23.43 11.09 5.82
CA GLN A 153 22.45 11.66 4.88
C GLN A 153 21.03 11.16 5.14
N VAL A 154 20.88 9.89 5.47
CA VAL A 154 19.57 9.32 5.81
C VAL A 154 19.04 9.89 7.11
N LEU A 155 19.88 10.03 8.16
CA LEU A 155 19.49 10.61 9.44
C LEU A 155 19.06 12.09 9.30
N VAL A 156 19.82 12.88 8.54
CA VAL A 156 19.45 14.27 8.19
C VAL A 156 18.09 14.30 7.46
N SER A 157 17.87 13.40 6.50
CA SER A 157 16.60 13.29 5.80
C SER A 157 15.43 12.91 6.72
N LEU A 158 15.65 12.03 7.71
CA LEU A 158 14.63 11.65 8.70
C LEU A 158 14.28 12.84 9.60
N ASN A 159 15.28 13.57 10.09
CA ASN A 159 15.04 14.76 10.91
C ASN A 159 14.25 15.85 10.15
N GLY A 160 14.56 16.09 8.89
CA GLY A 160 13.84 17.06 8.06
C GLY A 160 12.39 16.67 7.73
N ARG A 161 11.94 15.47 8.11
CA ARG A 161 10.55 14.99 7.88
C ARG A 161 9.63 15.16 9.08
N LYS A 162 10.18 15.43 10.27
CA LYS A 162 9.41 15.48 11.53
C LYS A 162 8.20 16.42 11.50
N ASP A 163 8.33 17.55 10.81
CA ASP A 163 7.24 18.54 10.70
C ASP A 163 6.39 18.34 9.44
N LEU A 164 6.96 17.73 8.39
CA LEU A 164 6.30 17.63 7.09
C LEU A 164 5.41 16.39 6.99
N SER A 165 5.79 15.28 7.61
CA SER A 165 4.98 14.07 7.61
C SER A 165 3.65 14.28 8.36
N PRO A 166 3.63 14.84 9.59
CA PRO A 166 2.38 15.19 10.27
C PRO A 166 1.52 16.20 9.50
N ARG A 167 2.15 17.09 8.74
CA ARG A 167 1.43 18.11 8.00
C ARG A 167 0.79 17.62 6.71
N TYR A 168 1.46 16.76 5.96
CA TYR A 168 1.03 16.41 4.59
C TYR A 168 0.73 14.92 4.37
N ILE A 169 1.39 14.01 5.09
CA ILE A 169 1.27 12.58 4.85
C ILE A 169 0.28 11.94 5.81
N GLU A 170 0.46 12.15 7.12
CA GLU A 170 -0.37 11.52 8.15
C GLU A 170 -1.86 11.87 8.07
N PRO A 171 -2.28 13.11 7.70
CA PRO A 171 -3.71 13.43 7.59
C PRO A 171 -4.46 12.58 6.57
N GLN A 172 -3.75 12.00 5.58
CA GLN A 172 -4.34 11.11 4.59
C GLN A 172 -4.84 9.79 5.20
N ARG A 173 -4.33 9.40 6.38
CA ARG A 173 -4.79 8.23 7.15
C ARG A 173 -6.30 8.30 7.46
N ALA A 174 -6.79 9.48 7.80
CA ALA A 174 -8.22 9.69 8.09
C ALA A 174 -9.13 9.57 6.87
N LEU A 175 -8.54 9.59 5.66
CA LEU A 175 -9.23 9.55 4.36
C LEU A 175 -9.19 8.17 3.70
N ALA A 176 -8.46 7.22 4.29
CA ALA A 176 -8.35 5.85 3.80
C ALA A 176 -9.56 5.01 4.25
N ASP A 177 -9.92 4.00 3.46
CA ASP A 177 -10.93 2.99 3.80
C ASP A 177 -10.35 1.94 4.74
N MET A 178 -9.06 1.62 4.56
CA MET A 178 -8.30 0.71 5.40
C MET A 178 -7.00 1.36 5.86
N VAL A 179 -6.65 1.17 7.15
CA VAL A 179 -5.31 1.50 7.65
C VAL A 179 -4.61 0.21 8.04
N VAL A 180 -3.44 -0.05 7.47
CA VAL A 180 -2.66 -1.26 7.71
C VAL A 180 -1.40 -0.90 8.49
N ARG A 181 -1.16 -1.62 9.58
CA ARG A 181 -0.01 -1.47 10.45
C ARG A 181 0.71 -2.81 10.58
N PHE A 182 1.86 -2.93 9.93
CA PHE A 182 2.77 -4.04 10.20
C PHE A 182 3.64 -3.68 11.40
N GLN A 183 3.63 -4.53 12.44
CA GLN A 183 4.38 -4.29 13.67
C GLN A 183 4.92 -5.59 14.27
N PRO A 184 6.06 -5.54 14.99
CA PRO A 184 6.57 -6.69 15.71
C PRO A 184 5.53 -7.23 16.71
N PRO A 185 5.44 -8.57 16.90
CA PRO A 185 4.69 -9.14 18.00
C PRO A 185 5.19 -8.60 19.34
N GLU A 186 4.29 -8.53 20.33
CA GLU A 186 4.65 -8.04 21.66
C GLU A 186 5.81 -8.87 22.28
N GLY A 187 6.81 -8.18 22.83
CA GLY A 187 7.98 -8.81 23.45
C GLY A 187 9.02 -9.42 22.48
N ARG A 188 8.82 -9.30 21.17
CA ARG A 188 9.73 -9.83 20.14
C ARG A 188 10.31 -8.71 19.27
N ALA A 189 11.64 -8.66 19.15
CA ALA A 189 12.28 -7.78 18.19
C ALA A 189 12.24 -8.45 16.80
N GLU A 190 11.45 -7.90 15.89
CA GLU A 190 11.34 -8.36 14.50
C GLU A 190 11.50 -7.15 13.55
N GLU A 191 12.45 -7.24 12.64
CA GLU A 191 12.79 -6.13 11.75
C GLU A 191 12.73 -6.53 10.27
N THR A 192 12.68 -7.83 9.98
CA THR A 192 12.80 -8.34 8.61
C THR A 192 11.51 -8.29 7.83
N GLY A 193 10.39 -8.42 8.50
CA GLY A 193 9.06 -8.51 7.90
C GLY A 193 8.47 -9.93 7.90
N GLY A 194 9.25 -10.96 8.29
CA GLY A 194 8.82 -12.36 8.27
C GLY A 194 7.70 -12.69 9.24
N HIS A 195 7.78 -12.13 10.45
CA HIS A 195 6.89 -12.45 11.56
C HIS A 195 6.21 -11.21 12.15
N LEU A 196 6.00 -10.17 11.36
CA LEU A 196 5.23 -9.01 11.79
C LEU A 196 3.75 -9.37 11.89
N ASN A 197 3.07 -8.92 12.95
CA ASN A 197 1.63 -8.84 12.95
C ASN A 197 1.16 -7.84 11.88
N ALA A 198 -0.02 -8.06 11.34
CA ALA A 198 -0.70 -7.06 10.52
C ALA A 198 -2.00 -6.66 11.20
N ASP A 199 -2.09 -5.41 11.64
CA ASP A 199 -3.30 -4.83 12.22
C ASP A 199 -3.99 -3.98 11.17
N LEU A 200 -5.23 -4.32 10.85
CA LEU A 200 -6.05 -3.62 9.88
C LEU A 200 -7.18 -2.89 10.60
N VAL A 201 -7.27 -1.58 10.38
CA VAL A 201 -8.45 -0.79 10.72
C VAL A 201 -9.35 -0.78 9.51
N LEU A 202 -10.50 -1.40 9.59
CA LEU A 202 -11.49 -1.51 8.52
C LEU A 202 -12.61 -0.50 8.78
N ARG A 203 -12.79 0.46 7.89
CA ARG A 203 -13.82 1.49 8.01
C ARG A 203 -15.06 1.10 7.20
N PRO A 204 -16.28 1.40 7.67
CA PRO A 204 -17.52 1.10 6.96
C PRO A 204 -17.75 2.06 5.78
N THR A 205 -16.68 2.42 5.05
CA THR A 205 -16.70 3.27 3.86
C THR A 205 -16.76 2.47 2.56
N ILE A 206 -16.40 1.19 2.63
CA ILE A 206 -16.54 0.19 1.58
C ILE A 206 -17.09 -1.10 2.20
N PRO A 207 -17.83 -1.94 1.45
CA PRO A 207 -18.27 -3.24 1.94
C PRO A 207 -17.07 -4.14 2.22
N HIS A 208 -17.03 -4.78 3.40
CA HIS A 208 -16.04 -5.78 3.73
C HIS A 208 -16.57 -7.19 3.43
N PRO A 209 -15.69 -8.19 3.18
CA PRO A 209 -16.12 -9.58 3.05
C PRO A 209 -16.75 -10.08 4.34
N ASP A 210 -17.63 -11.07 4.25
CA ASP A 210 -18.07 -11.81 5.42
C ASP A 210 -16.88 -12.63 5.96
N LEU A 211 -16.39 -12.26 7.14
CA LEU A 211 -15.25 -12.88 7.80
C LEU A 211 -15.66 -14.01 8.75
N THR A 212 -16.95 -14.36 8.84
CA THR A 212 -17.47 -15.32 9.83
C THR A 212 -16.78 -16.67 9.74
N ASP A 213 -16.68 -17.27 8.54
CA ASP A 213 -16.03 -18.56 8.33
C ASP A 213 -14.53 -18.51 8.63
N ILE A 214 -13.89 -17.39 8.29
CA ILE A 214 -12.46 -17.13 8.52
C ILE A 214 -12.19 -17.07 10.02
N LEU A 215 -13.00 -16.33 10.77
CA LEU A 215 -12.88 -16.16 12.22
C LEU A 215 -13.19 -17.47 12.97
N GLN A 216 -14.21 -18.22 12.53
CA GLN A 216 -14.51 -19.54 13.09
C GLN A 216 -13.34 -20.51 12.91
N TYR A 217 -12.73 -20.56 11.74
CA TYR A 217 -11.55 -21.38 11.48
C TYR A 217 -10.35 -20.95 12.32
N SER A 218 -10.08 -19.63 12.40
CA SER A 218 -8.90 -19.08 13.08
C SER A 218 -8.94 -19.24 14.60
N GLY A 219 -10.12 -19.43 15.20
CA GLY A 219 -10.34 -19.48 16.65
C GLY A 219 -9.99 -20.82 17.33
N HIS A 220 -9.57 -21.86 16.59
CA HIS A 220 -9.26 -23.18 17.11
C HIS A 220 -7.77 -23.31 17.51
N GLY A 221 -7.35 -22.64 18.59
CA GLY A 221 -5.98 -22.70 19.11
C GLY A 221 -5.73 -21.80 20.31
N ALA A 222 -4.57 -21.97 20.95
CA ALA A 222 -4.17 -21.12 22.09
C ALA A 222 -3.96 -19.65 21.69
N GLU A 223 -3.52 -19.43 20.42
CA GLU A 223 -3.40 -18.10 19.83
C GLU A 223 -4.12 -18.12 18.46
N PRO A 224 -5.23 -17.38 18.29
CA PRO A 224 -5.94 -17.32 17.03
C PRO A 224 -5.07 -16.67 15.95
N ALA A 225 -5.11 -17.20 14.73
CA ALA A 225 -4.41 -16.62 13.59
C ALA A 225 -4.97 -15.24 13.21
N LEU A 226 -6.28 -15.05 13.46
CA LEU A 226 -7.02 -13.81 13.22
C LEU A 226 -7.87 -13.48 14.43
N ARG A 227 -7.94 -12.18 14.77
CA ARG A 227 -8.83 -11.62 15.77
C ARG A 227 -9.57 -10.43 15.20
N LEU A 228 -10.87 -10.36 15.40
CA LEU A 228 -11.70 -9.22 15.00
C LEU A 228 -12.32 -8.59 16.26
N GLU A 229 -12.15 -7.29 16.40
CA GLU A 229 -12.70 -6.50 17.49
C GLU A 229 -13.40 -5.26 16.97
N LEU A 230 -14.57 -4.94 17.51
CA LEU A 230 -15.28 -3.69 17.22
C LEU A 230 -14.72 -2.57 18.10
N GLY A 231 -14.52 -1.40 17.53
CA GLY A 231 -13.99 -0.28 18.29
C GLY A 231 -14.12 1.07 17.62
N ARG A 232 -13.29 2.00 18.04
CA ARG A 232 -13.24 3.36 17.46
C ARG A 232 -11.81 3.73 17.10
N TYR A 233 -11.66 4.31 15.90
CA TYR A 233 -10.41 4.86 15.42
C TYR A 233 -10.66 6.29 14.91
N ASP A 234 -9.87 7.26 15.38
CA ASP A 234 -10.10 8.68 15.11
C ASP A 234 -11.56 9.10 15.42
N GLY A 235 -12.16 8.55 16.50
CA GLY A 235 -13.53 8.83 16.94
C GLY A 235 -14.65 8.18 16.13
N LYS A 236 -14.34 7.44 15.07
CA LYS A 236 -15.32 6.76 14.19
C LYS A 236 -15.37 5.27 14.49
N PRO A 237 -16.56 4.63 14.37
CA PRO A 237 -16.67 3.18 14.52
C PRO A 237 -15.87 2.47 13.41
N VAL A 238 -15.18 1.40 13.80
CA VAL A 238 -14.36 0.58 12.90
C VAL A 238 -14.32 -0.85 13.41
N ASP A 239 -13.91 -1.77 12.52
CA ASP A 239 -13.49 -3.12 12.87
C ASP A 239 -11.96 -3.17 12.89
N PHE A 240 -11.40 -3.72 13.96
CA PHE A 240 -9.98 -4.02 14.07
C PHE A 240 -9.76 -5.49 13.75
N LEU A 241 -9.07 -5.78 12.65
CA LEU A 241 -8.66 -7.12 12.28
C LEU A 241 -7.16 -7.28 12.52
N GLU A 242 -6.80 -8.11 13.48
CA GLU A 242 -5.41 -8.50 13.75
C GLU A 242 -5.10 -9.82 13.06
N ILE A 243 -3.97 -9.89 12.35
CA ILE A 243 -3.40 -11.09 11.75
C ILE A 243 -2.09 -11.39 12.46
N SER A 244 -2.00 -12.53 13.15
CA SER A 244 -0.84 -12.90 13.94
C SER A 244 0.40 -13.16 13.06
N GLY A 245 1.55 -12.61 13.45
CA GLY A 245 2.86 -12.91 12.85
C GLY A 245 3.33 -14.35 13.08
N ASN A 246 2.68 -15.08 13.99
CA ASN A 246 2.97 -16.48 14.31
C ASN A 246 2.08 -17.47 13.54
N VAL A 247 1.24 -16.99 12.60
CA VAL A 247 0.40 -17.86 11.79
C VAL A 247 1.26 -18.85 11.02
N THR A 248 0.90 -20.17 11.11
CA THR A 248 1.63 -21.22 10.40
C THR A 248 1.30 -21.22 8.91
N ALA A 249 2.19 -21.83 8.10
CA ALA A 249 1.99 -21.96 6.67
C ALA A 249 0.66 -22.67 6.33
N GLU A 250 0.33 -23.73 7.07
CA GLU A 250 -0.90 -24.50 6.88
C GLU A 250 -2.14 -23.67 7.18
N ASN A 251 -2.16 -22.97 8.32
CA ASN A 251 -3.29 -22.12 8.71
C ASN A 251 -3.44 -20.94 7.74
N ALA A 252 -2.34 -20.30 7.35
CA ALA A 252 -2.37 -19.22 6.39
C ALA A 252 -2.95 -19.67 5.05
N ARG A 253 -2.51 -20.83 4.52
CA ARG A 253 -3.02 -21.38 3.27
C ARG A 253 -4.52 -21.66 3.34
N LYS A 254 -4.99 -22.22 4.44
CA LYS A 254 -6.41 -22.48 4.64
C LYS A 254 -7.24 -21.19 4.68
N LEU A 255 -6.74 -20.15 5.38
CA LEU A 255 -7.38 -18.85 5.41
C LEU A 255 -7.40 -18.19 4.02
N GLU A 256 -6.31 -18.28 3.26
CA GLU A 256 -6.25 -17.81 1.88
C GLU A 256 -7.31 -18.49 1.00
N GLU A 257 -7.47 -19.82 1.11
CA GLU A 257 -8.47 -20.60 0.37
C GLU A 257 -9.92 -20.18 0.74
N ILE A 258 -10.19 -19.96 2.03
CA ILE A 258 -11.49 -19.49 2.48
C ILE A 258 -11.80 -18.10 1.91
N ILE A 259 -10.86 -17.14 1.99
CA ILE A 259 -11.03 -15.80 1.41
C ILE A 259 -11.23 -15.89 -0.10
N GLN A 260 -10.46 -16.74 -0.78
CA GLN A 260 -10.59 -16.94 -2.22
C GLN A 260 -11.96 -17.49 -2.61
N ALA A 261 -12.56 -18.37 -1.79
CA ALA A 261 -13.88 -18.94 -2.04
C ALA A 261 -15.01 -17.88 -1.97
N HIS A 262 -14.78 -16.74 -1.29
CA HIS A 262 -15.69 -15.61 -1.27
C HIS A 262 -15.53 -14.65 -2.46
N LEU A 263 -14.52 -14.87 -3.31
CA LEU A 263 -14.35 -14.08 -4.52
C LEU A 263 -15.41 -14.47 -5.58
N PRO A 264 -15.79 -13.54 -6.46
CA PRO A 264 -16.67 -13.84 -7.60
C PRO A 264 -16.11 -14.97 -8.46
N ALA A 265 -17.01 -15.82 -8.99
CA ALA A 265 -16.68 -17.10 -9.66
C ALA A 265 -15.68 -17.01 -10.85
N ASN A 266 -15.52 -15.84 -11.45
CA ASN A 266 -14.62 -15.60 -12.58
C ASN A 266 -13.37 -14.81 -12.18
N SER A 267 -13.05 -14.78 -10.89
CA SER A 267 -11.90 -14.05 -10.38
C SER A 267 -10.75 -15.01 -10.11
N GLU A 268 -9.61 -14.74 -10.71
CA GLU A 268 -8.38 -15.49 -10.48
C GLU A 268 -7.40 -14.64 -9.66
N VAL A 269 -6.95 -15.17 -8.53
CA VAL A 269 -5.88 -14.61 -7.70
C VAL A 269 -4.85 -15.69 -7.48
N ASP A 270 -3.61 -15.47 -7.89
CA ASP A 270 -2.51 -16.41 -7.66
C ASP A 270 -2.01 -16.28 -6.21
N LEU A 271 -2.52 -17.17 -5.33
CA LEU A 271 -2.18 -17.18 -3.91
C LEU A 271 -0.68 -17.40 -3.66
N ASP A 272 0.04 -18.08 -4.55
CA ASP A 272 1.46 -18.39 -4.38
C ASP A 272 2.35 -17.15 -4.63
N ARG A 273 1.81 -16.11 -5.24
CA ARG A 273 2.48 -14.82 -5.45
C ARG A 273 2.33 -13.87 -4.26
N LEU A 274 1.36 -14.10 -3.38
CA LEU A 274 1.10 -13.25 -2.23
C LEU A 274 2.17 -13.41 -1.13
N GLY A 275 2.38 -12.35 -0.37
CA GLY A 275 3.24 -12.32 0.81
C GLY A 275 4.74 -12.30 0.53
N ARG A 276 5.17 -12.23 -0.72
CA ARG A 276 6.59 -12.22 -1.09
C ARG A 276 7.24 -10.87 -0.79
N TYR A 277 8.41 -10.91 -0.16
CA TYR A 277 9.20 -9.72 0.13
C TYR A 277 10.70 -10.03 0.09
N GLN A 278 11.52 -8.98 -0.09
CA GLN A 278 12.98 -9.12 -0.13
C GLN A 278 13.59 -8.94 1.26
N SER A 279 14.22 -9.99 1.77
CA SER A 279 15.04 -9.97 2.99
C SER A 279 16.52 -10.11 2.60
N GLY A 280 17.19 -8.97 2.38
CA GLY A 280 18.54 -8.97 1.82
C GLY A 280 18.56 -9.41 0.35
N LEU A 281 19.26 -10.52 0.07
CA LEU A 281 19.35 -11.13 -1.26
C LEU A 281 18.32 -12.28 -1.47
N VAL A 282 17.59 -12.66 -0.42
CA VAL A 282 16.65 -13.79 -0.45
C VAL A 282 15.23 -13.24 -0.55
N GLU A 283 14.41 -13.89 -1.38
CA GLU A 283 12.96 -13.69 -1.38
C GLU A 283 12.34 -14.61 -0.34
N GLU A 284 11.59 -14.04 0.58
CA GLU A 284 10.89 -14.74 1.66
C GLU A 284 9.37 -14.51 1.53
N ARG A 285 8.57 -15.27 2.28
CA ARG A 285 7.11 -15.12 2.34
C ARG A 285 6.67 -14.78 3.76
N SER A 286 5.87 -13.71 3.89
CA SER A 286 5.17 -13.33 5.12
C SER A 286 3.68 -13.65 4.97
N TYR A 287 3.13 -14.47 5.85
CA TYR A 287 1.72 -14.85 5.80
C TYR A 287 0.77 -13.70 6.19
N PRO A 288 1.09 -12.86 7.20
CA PRO A 288 0.28 -11.67 7.44
C PRO A 288 0.25 -10.70 6.26
N LEU A 289 1.37 -10.54 5.55
CA LEU A 289 1.41 -9.76 4.32
C LEU A 289 0.55 -10.40 3.22
N ALA A 290 0.61 -11.71 3.05
CA ALA A 290 -0.19 -12.44 2.05
C ALA A 290 -1.69 -12.26 2.29
N LEU A 291 -2.16 -12.47 3.51
CA LEU A 291 -3.56 -12.30 3.90
C LEU A 291 -4.02 -10.83 3.74
N THR A 292 -3.17 -9.87 4.10
CA THR A 292 -3.45 -8.44 3.89
C THR A 292 -3.60 -8.10 2.40
N GLN A 293 -2.68 -8.59 1.57
CA GLN A 293 -2.74 -8.39 0.11
C GLN A 293 -3.98 -9.04 -0.50
N LEU A 294 -4.35 -10.24 -0.05
CA LEU A 294 -5.55 -10.94 -0.52
C LEU A 294 -6.83 -10.19 -0.16
N LEU A 295 -6.95 -9.68 1.07
CA LEU A 295 -8.08 -8.85 1.49
C LEU A 295 -8.19 -7.57 0.65
N ILE A 296 -7.09 -6.91 0.35
CA ILE A 296 -7.10 -5.72 -0.51
C ILE A 296 -7.49 -6.09 -1.95
N ALA A 297 -6.94 -7.19 -2.49
CA ALA A 297 -7.31 -7.69 -3.81
C ALA A 297 -8.81 -8.06 -3.88
N TYR A 298 -9.36 -8.66 -2.81
CA TYR A 298 -10.79 -8.92 -2.69
C TYR A 298 -11.60 -7.63 -2.88
N HIS A 299 -11.27 -6.55 -2.18
CA HIS A 299 -11.97 -5.27 -2.32
C HIS A 299 -11.84 -4.67 -3.72
N MET A 300 -10.69 -4.82 -4.38
CA MET A 300 -10.52 -4.37 -5.77
C MET A 300 -11.42 -5.14 -6.73
N ILE A 301 -11.47 -6.46 -6.59
CA ILE A 301 -12.26 -7.34 -7.46
C ILE A 301 -13.75 -7.05 -7.29
N THR A 302 -14.23 -7.00 -6.04
CA THR A 302 -15.65 -6.77 -5.74
C THR A 302 -16.12 -5.36 -6.10
N ALA A 303 -15.25 -4.34 -5.97
CA ALA A 303 -15.56 -3.00 -6.45
C ALA A 303 -15.83 -2.95 -7.97
N GLY A 304 -15.24 -3.90 -8.71
CA GLY A 304 -15.49 -4.06 -10.15
C GLY A 304 -16.87 -4.63 -10.49
N GLU A 305 -17.48 -5.39 -9.60
CA GLU A 305 -18.75 -6.06 -9.82
C GLU A 305 -19.96 -5.24 -9.35
N ALA A 306 -19.80 -4.44 -8.31
CA ALA A 306 -20.89 -3.58 -7.77
C ALA A 306 -21.47 -2.56 -8.78
N VAL A 307 -20.92 -2.50 -9.99
CA VAL A 307 -21.36 -1.61 -11.09
C VAL A 307 -22.31 -2.29 -12.06
N PHE A 308 -22.55 -3.59 -11.92
CA PHE A 308 -23.41 -4.37 -12.83
C PHE A 308 -24.78 -4.73 -12.23
N THR A 309 -25.07 -4.27 -11.03
CA THR A 309 -26.40 -4.35 -10.37
C THR A 309 -27.04 -2.99 -10.26
#